data_9b3ef1d1ca456d7a0ea29715ef61304a
#
_entry.id   9b3ef1d1ca456d7a0ea29715ef61304a
#
_cell.length_a   1.000
_cell.length_b   1.000
_cell.length_c   1.000
_cell.angle_alpha   90.00
_cell.angle_beta   90.00
_cell.angle_gamma   90.00
#
_symmetry.space_group_name_H-M   'P 1'
#
loop_
_entity.id
_entity.type
_entity.pdbx_description
1 polymer ?
#
loop_
_entity_poly.entity_id
_entity_poly.type
_entity_poly.pdbx_seq_one_letter_code
_entity_poly.pdbx_strand_id
1 'polypeptide(L)'
;VRFRCKPGFVMLFCAPGVYRPEADTWLLKRAFDGARIQRGGRVLDICTGSGALAIAAARAGAAEVTAVDISRAAVASAWLNSRCRGLGIELLRGDFEAVLGDRRFDVVLANPPYVPTPPGVHTRGPARAWNAGPTGREILDRLCALLPRLLSAQGVALIVHSTLADPDRTVGLLRDQRLKAAVVARSQIPFGPVLRGRAAWLAAAGHIASDQNREDLVVIRADRTRA
;
A
#
# COMPACT_ATOMS: atom_id res chain seq x y z
N VAL A 1 23.22 19.48 -4.35
CA VAL A 1 22.09 18.64 -4.76
C VAL A 1 20.85 19.53 -4.69
N ARG A 2 20.35 19.98 -5.85
CA ARG A 2 19.12 20.80 -5.91
C ARG A 2 17.91 19.88 -5.82
N PHE A 3 17.24 19.82 -4.69
CA PHE A 3 15.92 19.20 -4.56
C PHE A 3 14.87 20.10 -5.24
N ARG A 4 14.40 19.70 -6.41
CA ARG A 4 13.18 20.29 -6.99
C ARG A 4 11.98 19.67 -6.26
N CYS A 5 11.46 20.35 -5.26
CA CYS A 5 10.14 20.05 -4.71
C CYS A 5 9.07 20.40 -5.75
N LYS A 6 8.31 19.40 -6.22
CA LYS A 6 7.06 19.67 -6.95
C LYS A 6 6.05 20.31 -5.97
N PRO A 7 5.25 21.30 -6.37
CA PRO A 7 4.27 21.92 -5.49
C PRO A 7 3.30 20.87 -4.94
N GLY A 8 3.13 20.86 -3.61
CA GLY A 8 2.25 19.90 -2.90
C GLY A 8 2.94 18.68 -2.28
N PHE A 9 4.25 18.50 -2.47
CA PHE A 9 5.00 17.40 -1.85
C PHE A 9 5.45 17.75 -0.44
N VAL A 10 4.92 17.06 0.52
CA VAL A 10 5.38 17.12 1.91
C VAL A 10 6.70 16.38 2.00
N MET A 11 7.75 17.07 2.43
CA MET A 11 9.04 16.42 2.70
C MET A 11 8.87 15.44 3.87
N LEU A 12 9.06 14.14 3.62
CA LEU A 12 8.97 13.09 4.63
C LEU A 12 10.36 12.57 4.97
N PHE A 13 10.60 12.40 6.25
CA PHE A 13 11.74 11.67 6.74
C PHE A 13 11.53 10.18 6.45
N CYS A 14 12.54 9.53 5.87
CA CYS A 14 12.58 8.10 5.67
C CYS A 14 13.91 7.57 6.20
N ALA A 15 13.85 6.81 7.27
CA ALA A 15 15.04 6.15 7.82
C ALA A 15 15.64 5.17 6.78
N PRO A 16 16.92 4.80 6.91
CA PRO A 16 17.52 3.80 6.04
C PRO A 16 16.68 2.51 6.00
N GLY A 17 16.41 2.01 4.78
CA GLY A 17 15.62 0.80 4.57
C GLY A 17 14.10 0.99 4.63
N VAL A 18 13.61 2.20 4.83
CA VAL A 18 12.18 2.53 4.72
C VAL A 18 11.86 2.94 3.29
N TYR A 19 10.76 2.39 2.74
CA TYR A 19 10.27 2.75 1.42
C TYR A 19 9.99 4.26 1.32
N ARG A 20 10.53 4.88 0.30
CA ARG A 20 10.22 6.28 -0.02
C ARG A 20 8.95 6.33 -0.85
N PRO A 21 7.96 7.18 -0.49
CA PRO A 21 6.77 7.33 -1.30
C PRO A 21 7.08 7.68 -2.75
N GLU A 22 6.65 6.83 -3.67
CA GLU A 22 6.86 6.97 -5.11
C GLU A 22 5.52 7.04 -5.86
N ALA A 23 5.51 6.69 -7.14
CA ALA A 23 4.35 6.82 -8.02
C ALA A 23 3.12 6.04 -7.53
N ASP A 24 3.33 4.86 -6.94
CA ASP A 24 2.29 4.01 -6.35
C ASP A 24 1.58 4.70 -5.18
N THR A 25 2.36 5.20 -4.22
CA THR A 25 1.82 5.92 -3.06
C THR A 25 1.00 7.14 -3.49
N TRP A 26 1.48 7.87 -4.50
CA TRP A 26 0.77 9.06 -4.99
C TRP A 26 -0.44 8.71 -5.86
N LEU A 27 -0.41 7.58 -6.57
CA LEU A 27 -1.59 7.07 -7.27
C LEU A 27 -2.69 6.70 -6.27
N LEU A 28 -2.33 5.97 -5.21
CA LEU A 28 -3.25 5.60 -4.15
C LEU A 28 -3.80 6.84 -3.42
N LYS A 29 -2.94 7.81 -3.10
CA LYS A 29 -3.39 9.07 -2.49
C LYS A 29 -4.41 9.80 -3.37
N ARG A 30 -4.17 9.91 -4.69
CA ARG A 30 -5.12 10.54 -5.61
C ARG A 30 -6.46 9.79 -5.64
N ALA A 31 -6.42 8.46 -5.64
CA ALA A 31 -7.63 7.64 -5.58
C ALA A 31 -8.40 7.86 -4.27
N PHE A 32 -7.68 7.97 -3.14
CA PHE A 32 -8.25 8.30 -1.85
C PHE A 32 -8.91 9.69 -1.84
N ASP A 33 -8.22 10.72 -2.34
CA ASP A 33 -8.75 12.10 -2.43
C ASP A 33 -10.03 12.14 -3.30
N GLY A 34 -10.05 11.37 -4.39
CA GLY A 34 -11.19 11.29 -5.32
C GLY A 34 -12.35 10.42 -4.86
N ALA A 35 -12.14 9.56 -3.87
CA ALA A 35 -13.12 8.56 -3.45
C ALA A 35 -14.32 9.14 -2.66
N ARG A 36 -14.34 10.45 -2.39
CA ARG A 36 -15.39 11.17 -1.61
C ARG A 36 -15.72 10.45 -0.29
N ILE A 37 -14.70 9.95 0.38
CA ILE A 37 -14.88 9.22 1.63
C ILE A 37 -15.35 10.20 2.70
N GLN A 38 -16.34 9.78 3.47
CA GLN A 38 -16.97 10.61 4.49
C GLN A 38 -15.94 11.10 5.51
N ARG A 39 -15.91 12.41 5.76
CA ARG A 39 -15.06 13.00 6.82
C ARG A 39 -15.47 12.43 8.19
N GLY A 40 -14.51 12.32 9.10
CA GLY A 40 -14.78 11.85 10.45
C GLY A 40 -14.77 10.33 10.61
N GLY A 41 -14.41 9.58 9.56
CA GLY A 41 -14.27 8.12 9.65
C GLY A 41 -12.95 7.67 10.29
N ARG A 42 -12.90 6.38 10.67
CA ARG A 42 -11.70 5.69 11.14
C ARG A 42 -10.93 5.17 9.95
N VAL A 43 -9.67 5.57 9.82
CA VAL A 43 -8.81 5.19 8.70
C VAL A 43 -7.67 4.31 9.18
N LEU A 44 -7.42 3.23 8.46
CA LEU A 44 -6.28 2.35 8.63
C LEU A 44 -5.33 2.49 7.43
N ASP A 45 -4.04 2.64 7.69
CA ASP A 45 -2.95 2.58 6.71
C ASP A 45 -2.08 1.35 6.97
N ILE A 46 -2.18 0.34 6.11
CA ILE A 46 -1.44 -0.94 6.21
C ILE A 46 -0.16 -0.85 5.38
N CYS A 47 0.97 -1.29 5.95
CA CYS A 47 2.31 -1.13 5.38
C CYS A 47 2.65 0.35 5.20
N THR A 48 2.45 1.12 6.27
CA THR A 48 2.48 2.59 6.26
C THR A 48 3.82 3.21 5.85
N GLY A 49 4.92 2.48 5.98
CA GLY A 49 6.26 2.97 5.64
C GLY A 49 6.60 4.26 6.37
N SER A 50 6.77 5.34 5.64
CA SER A 50 7.04 6.68 6.21
C SER A 50 5.82 7.41 6.76
N GLY A 51 4.62 6.82 6.70
CA GLY A 51 3.37 7.42 7.14
C GLY A 51 2.70 8.34 6.12
N ALA A 52 3.07 8.27 4.85
CA ALA A 52 2.59 9.19 3.82
C ALA A 52 1.06 9.19 3.68
N LEU A 53 0.46 8.01 3.61
CA LEU A 53 -0.99 7.83 3.44
C LEU A 53 -1.73 8.12 4.75
N ALA A 54 -1.21 7.67 5.89
CA ALA A 54 -1.77 8.00 7.20
C ALA A 54 -1.83 9.52 7.45
N ILE A 55 -0.75 10.24 7.10
CA ILE A 55 -0.71 11.71 7.18
C ILE A 55 -1.73 12.34 6.21
N ALA A 56 -1.87 11.80 5.00
CA ALA A 56 -2.87 12.26 4.05
C ALA A 56 -4.29 12.09 4.60
N ALA A 57 -4.59 10.94 5.21
CA ALA A 57 -5.88 10.66 5.83
C ALA A 57 -6.19 11.60 7.01
N ALA A 58 -5.22 11.81 7.90
CA ALA A 58 -5.38 12.74 9.03
C ALA A 58 -5.66 14.18 8.55
N ARG A 59 -4.95 14.63 7.51
CA ARG A 59 -5.16 15.97 6.90
C ARG A 59 -6.48 16.08 6.15
N ALA A 60 -7.00 14.98 5.64
CA ALA A 60 -8.32 14.95 4.99
C ALA A 60 -9.48 15.00 5.99
N GLY A 61 -9.21 14.98 7.30
CA GLY A 61 -10.22 15.11 8.36
C GLY A 61 -10.76 13.76 8.85
N ALA A 62 -9.95 12.69 8.80
CA ALA A 62 -10.26 11.46 9.52
C ALA A 62 -10.35 11.75 11.03
N ALA A 63 -11.34 11.14 11.72
CA ALA A 63 -11.47 11.29 13.18
C ALA A 63 -10.35 10.53 13.90
N GLU A 64 -10.06 9.34 13.41
CA GLU A 64 -9.00 8.47 13.94
C GLU A 64 -8.17 7.90 12.79
N VAL A 65 -6.87 7.87 12.96
CA VAL A 65 -5.96 7.22 12.00
C VAL A 65 -5.08 6.24 12.74
N THR A 66 -5.16 4.98 12.34
CA THR A 66 -4.26 3.91 12.77
C THR A 66 -3.33 3.55 11.61
N ALA A 67 -2.05 3.42 11.87
CA ALA A 67 -1.06 3.04 10.86
C ALA A 67 -0.21 1.87 11.36
N VAL A 68 -0.03 0.86 10.52
CA VAL A 68 0.64 -0.40 10.88
C VAL A 68 1.82 -0.65 9.96
N ASP A 69 2.94 -1.04 10.55
CA ASP A 69 4.09 -1.58 9.80
C ASP A 69 4.85 -2.60 10.66
N ILE A 70 5.41 -3.60 10.01
CA ILE A 70 6.24 -4.60 10.68
C ILE A 70 7.64 -4.07 11.01
N SER A 71 8.11 -3.06 10.27
CA SER A 71 9.44 -2.46 10.38
C SER A 71 9.49 -1.41 11.49
N ARG A 72 10.44 -1.58 12.43
CA ARG A 72 10.71 -0.55 13.47
C ARG A 72 11.11 0.80 12.85
N ALA A 73 11.91 0.76 11.79
CA ALA A 73 12.37 1.96 11.11
C ALA A 73 11.21 2.70 10.41
N ALA A 74 10.26 1.96 9.83
CA ALA A 74 9.05 2.52 9.24
C ALA A 74 8.18 3.21 10.30
N VAL A 75 7.86 2.51 11.39
CA VAL A 75 7.07 3.07 12.50
C VAL A 75 7.73 4.30 13.09
N ALA A 76 9.07 4.28 13.31
CA ALA A 76 9.80 5.45 13.79
C ALA A 76 9.76 6.63 12.79
N SER A 77 9.86 6.35 11.48
CA SER A 77 9.73 7.37 10.44
C SER A 77 8.33 7.98 10.41
N ALA A 78 7.29 7.14 10.45
CA ALA A 78 5.90 7.58 10.48
C ALA A 78 5.59 8.39 11.75
N TRP A 79 6.13 7.97 12.90
CA TRP A 79 6.01 8.70 14.17
C TRP A 79 6.62 10.10 14.07
N LEU A 80 7.87 10.20 13.62
CA LEU A 80 8.54 11.49 13.47
C LEU A 80 7.75 12.40 12.51
N ASN A 81 7.35 11.86 11.37
CA ASN A 81 6.62 12.60 10.35
C ASN A 81 5.25 13.11 10.83
N SER A 82 4.51 12.31 11.61
CA SER A 82 3.23 12.71 12.17
C SER A 82 3.40 13.76 13.28
N ARG A 83 4.35 13.55 14.18
CA ARG A 83 4.61 14.46 15.32
C ARG A 83 5.08 15.84 14.86
N CYS A 84 6.00 15.91 13.91
CA CYS A 84 6.45 17.19 13.32
C CYS A 84 5.31 17.98 12.63
N ARG A 85 4.15 17.35 12.44
CA ARG A 85 2.96 17.97 11.82
C ARG A 85 1.80 18.19 12.79
N GLY A 86 1.99 17.86 14.07
CA GLY A 86 0.94 17.94 15.07
C GLY A 86 -0.23 16.97 14.83
N LEU A 87 0.00 15.86 14.11
CA LEU A 87 -1.05 14.90 13.78
C LEU A 87 -1.06 13.74 14.77
N GLY A 88 -2.23 13.47 15.37
CA GLY A 88 -2.48 12.30 16.21
C GLY A 88 -2.73 11.07 15.35
N ILE A 89 -1.68 10.25 15.14
CA ILE A 89 -1.78 8.97 14.43
C ILE A 89 -1.35 7.86 15.39
N GLU A 90 -2.22 6.88 15.59
CA GLU A 90 -1.89 5.67 16.33
C GLU A 90 -0.98 4.79 15.47
N LEU A 91 0.21 4.46 16.00
CA LEU A 91 1.21 3.67 15.28
C LEU A 91 1.39 2.31 15.93
N LEU A 92 1.11 1.26 15.20
CA LEU A 92 1.24 -0.12 15.63
C LEU A 92 2.41 -0.78 14.91
N ARG A 93 3.30 -1.41 15.66
CA ARG A 93 4.39 -2.21 15.11
C ARG A 93 4.07 -3.68 15.19
N GLY A 94 4.02 -4.36 14.06
CA GLY A 94 3.81 -5.81 14.02
C GLY A 94 3.24 -6.26 12.69
N ASP A 95 2.98 -7.55 12.62
CA ASP A 95 2.19 -8.13 11.55
C ASP A 95 0.75 -7.65 11.67
N PHE A 96 0.19 -7.14 10.58
CA PHE A 96 -1.15 -6.53 10.59
C PHE A 96 -2.25 -7.52 11.03
N GLU A 97 -2.12 -8.81 10.73
CA GLU A 97 -3.08 -9.82 11.19
C GLU A 97 -3.07 -9.99 12.71
N ALA A 98 -1.89 -9.86 13.31
CA ALA A 98 -1.72 -10.07 14.75
C ALA A 98 -2.07 -8.83 15.59
N VAL A 99 -1.80 -7.60 15.07
CA VAL A 99 -1.90 -6.39 15.89
C VAL A 99 -3.23 -5.66 15.76
N LEU A 100 -4.03 -5.94 14.73
CA LEU A 100 -5.30 -5.25 14.50
C LEU A 100 -6.47 -5.85 15.27
N GLY A 101 -6.45 -7.13 15.60
CA GLY A 101 -7.54 -7.81 16.32
C GLY A 101 -8.89 -7.66 15.61
N ASP A 102 -9.94 -7.34 16.36
CA ASP A 102 -11.32 -7.21 15.87
C ASP A 102 -11.71 -5.74 15.52
N ARG A 103 -10.70 -4.86 15.37
CA ARG A 103 -10.92 -3.46 14.99
C ARG A 103 -11.56 -3.35 13.61
N ARG A 104 -12.42 -2.33 13.44
CA ARG A 104 -13.07 -2.05 12.17
C ARG A 104 -12.86 -0.61 11.76
N PHE A 105 -12.68 -0.41 10.45
CA PHE A 105 -12.33 0.87 9.86
C PHE A 105 -13.30 1.22 8.73
N ASP A 106 -13.54 2.49 8.57
CA ASP A 106 -14.39 3.01 7.49
C ASP A 106 -13.60 3.14 6.20
N VAL A 107 -12.28 3.29 6.33
CA VAL A 107 -11.36 3.28 5.20
C VAL A 107 -10.11 2.47 5.53
N VAL A 108 -9.72 1.59 4.61
CA VAL A 108 -8.44 0.89 4.66
C VAL A 108 -7.62 1.30 3.44
N LEU A 109 -6.45 1.86 3.67
CA LEU A 109 -5.45 2.17 2.65
C LEU A 109 -4.33 1.13 2.74
N ALA A 110 -3.86 0.62 1.61
CA ALA A 110 -2.75 -0.33 1.62
C ALA A 110 -1.86 -0.17 0.39
N ASN A 111 -0.57 0.06 0.66
CA ASN A 111 0.52 -0.07 -0.32
C ASN A 111 1.47 -1.17 0.14
N PRO A 112 1.06 -2.45 0.04
CA PRO A 112 1.87 -3.56 0.52
C PRO A 112 3.03 -3.85 -0.42
N PRO A 113 4.06 -4.59 0.01
CA PRO A 113 5.03 -5.19 -0.91
C PRO A 113 4.30 -6.04 -1.97
N TYR A 114 4.68 -5.87 -3.24
CA TYR A 114 4.05 -6.58 -4.37
C TYR A 114 5.04 -6.97 -5.49
N VAL A 115 6.34 -6.75 -5.29
CA VAL A 115 7.33 -7.07 -6.33
C VAL A 115 7.66 -8.55 -6.33
N PRO A 116 7.50 -9.25 -7.48
CA PRO A 116 7.92 -10.64 -7.61
C PRO A 116 9.40 -10.79 -7.31
N THR A 117 9.75 -11.88 -6.61
CA THR A 117 11.09 -12.08 -6.04
C THR A 117 11.59 -13.47 -6.40
N PRO A 118 12.81 -13.59 -6.96
CA PRO A 118 13.39 -14.90 -7.27
C PRO A 118 13.41 -15.83 -6.05
N PRO A 119 13.20 -17.14 -6.25
CA PRO A 119 13.36 -18.12 -5.18
C PRO A 119 14.73 -18.01 -4.50
N GLY A 120 14.76 -18.18 -3.17
CA GLY A 120 15.99 -18.09 -2.39
C GLY A 120 16.47 -16.66 -2.05
N VAL A 121 15.86 -15.63 -2.61
CA VAL A 121 16.14 -14.25 -2.22
C VAL A 121 15.42 -13.94 -0.90
N HIS A 122 16.19 -13.69 0.15
CA HIS A 122 15.62 -13.40 1.45
C HIS A 122 14.85 -12.07 1.49
N THR A 123 13.64 -12.11 2.05
CA THR A 123 12.78 -10.92 2.29
C THR A 123 13.11 -10.21 3.61
N ARG A 124 14.39 -10.26 4.05
CA ARG A 124 14.84 -9.63 5.30
C ARG A 124 15.41 -8.23 5.05
N GLY A 125 15.43 -7.41 6.11
CA GLY A 125 15.97 -6.06 6.04
C GLY A 125 15.19 -5.13 5.11
N PRO A 126 15.87 -4.21 4.40
CA PRO A 126 15.23 -3.23 3.52
C PRO A 126 14.39 -3.83 2.40
N ALA A 127 14.79 -4.99 1.87
CA ALA A 127 14.11 -5.67 0.77
C ALA A 127 12.67 -6.10 1.12
N ARG A 128 12.33 -6.21 2.40
CA ARG A 128 10.96 -6.46 2.86
C ARG A 128 9.97 -5.40 2.41
N ALA A 129 10.45 -4.18 2.14
CA ALA A 129 9.59 -3.08 1.71
C ALA A 129 8.97 -3.26 0.31
N TRP A 130 9.50 -4.20 -0.50
CA TRP A 130 9.00 -4.46 -1.86
C TRP A 130 8.87 -5.93 -2.22
N ASN A 131 9.66 -6.84 -1.61
CA ASN A 131 9.64 -8.27 -1.92
C ASN A 131 8.37 -8.94 -1.40
N ALA A 132 7.68 -9.70 -2.27
CA ALA A 132 6.43 -10.37 -1.94
C ALA A 132 6.32 -11.79 -2.54
N GLY A 133 7.43 -12.53 -2.51
CA GLY A 133 7.49 -13.91 -3.00
C GLY A 133 7.53 -14.02 -4.54
N PRO A 134 7.55 -15.24 -5.07
CA PRO A 134 7.77 -15.48 -6.51
C PRO A 134 6.73 -14.81 -7.41
N THR A 135 5.51 -14.67 -6.95
CA THR A 135 4.40 -14.07 -7.70
C THR A 135 4.08 -12.63 -7.28
N GLY A 136 4.78 -12.09 -6.27
CA GLY A 136 4.47 -10.76 -5.72
C GLY A 136 3.19 -10.71 -4.88
N ARG A 137 2.66 -11.86 -4.43
CA ARG A 137 1.31 -11.96 -3.85
C ARG A 137 1.24 -12.27 -2.37
N GLU A 138 2.36 -12.63 -1.74
CA GLU A 138 2.36 -13.10 -0.35
C GLU A 138 1.59 -12.19 0.62
N ILE A 139 1.78 -10.88 0.50
CA ILE A 139 1.11 -9.90 1.37
C ILE A 139 -0.28 -9.55 0.84
N LEU A 140 -0.45 -9.46 -0.48
CA LEU A 140 -1.73 -9.14 -1.11
C LEU A 140 -2.81 -10.18 -0.81
N ASP A 141 -2.49 -11.48 -0.91
CA ASP A 141 -3.46 -12.55 -0.67
C ASP A 141 -3.91 -12.58 0.80
N ARG A 142 -2.97 -12.40 1.74
CA ARG A 142 -3.27 -12.26 3.17
C ARG A 142 -4.16 -11.04 3.46
N LEU A 143 -3.83 -9.90 2.84
CA LEU A 143 -4.63 -8.68 2.98
C LEU A 143 -6.06 -8.88 2.46
N CYS A 144 -6.22 -9.46 1.27
CA CYS A 144 -7.54 -9.75 0.69
C CYS A 144 -8.39 -10.62 1.62
N ALA A 145 -7.79 -11.65 2.25
CA ALA A 145 -8.50 -12.52 3.19
C ALA A 145 -8.94 -11.79 4.48
N LEU A 146 -8.17 -10.80 4.92
CA LEU A 146 -8.43 -10.07 6.17
C LEU A 146 -9.42 -8.92 6.01
N LEU A 147 -9.47 -8.27 4.84
CA LEU A 147 -10.27 -7.05 4.61
C LEU A 147 -11.73 -7.14 5.04
N PRO A 148 -12.48 -8.24 4.82
CA PRO A 148 -13.88 -8.33 5.28
C PRO A 148 -14.06 -8.16 6.79
N ARG A 149 -13.05 -8.53 7.57
CA ARG A 149 -13.06 -8.37 9.02
C ARG A 149 -12.69 -6.95 9.44
N LEU A 150 -11.82 -6.29 8.70
CA LEU A 150 -11.34 -4.94 8.99
C LEU A 150 -12.31 -3.84 8.57
N LEU A 151 -13.16 -4.08 7.56
CA LEU A 151 -14.08 -3.07 7.06
C LEU A 151 -15.34 -2.95 7.96
N SER A 152 -15.74 -1.72 8.27
CA SER A 152 -17.04 -1.43 8.85
C SER A 152 -18.16 -1.77 7.85
N ALA A 153 -19.43 -1.67 8.26
CA ALA A 153 -20.58 -2.06 7.43
C ALA A 153 -20.69 -1.31 6.08
N GLN A 154 -20.08 -0.15 5.98
CA GLN A 154 -19.99 0.67 4.76
C GLN A 154 -18.52 1.00 4.43
N GLY A 155 -17.60 0.21 4.95
CA GLY A 155 -16.17 0.44 4.80
C GLY A 155 -15.68 0.24 3.38
N VAL A 156 -14.63 0.97 3.04
CA VAL A 156 -13.98 0.95 1.73
C VAL A 156 -12.50 0.64 1.89
N ALA A 157 -11.97 -0.27 1.09
CA ALA A 157 -10.54 -0.47 0.95
C ALA A 157 -10.03 0.08 -0.38
N LEU A 158 -8.85 0.68 -0.37
CA LEU A 158 -8.09 1.08 -1.53
C LEU A 158 -6.70 0.44 -1.44
N ILE A 159 -6.37 -0.39 -2.42
CA ILE A 159 -5.12 -1.15 -2.49
C ILE A 159 -4.39 -0.77 -3.76
N VAL A 160 -3.11 -0.43 -3.68
CA VAL A 160 -2.27 -0.21 -4.85
C VAL A 160 -1.28 -1.36 -5.02
N HIS A 161 -1.11 -1.81 -6.26
CA HIS A 161 -0.01 -2.71 -6.66
C HIS A 161 0.25 -2.65 -8.17
N SER A 162 1.31 -3.31 -8.62
CA SER A 162 1.63 -3.46 -10.04
C SER A 162 0.76 -4.54 -10.68
N THR A 163 0.54 -4.44 -12.01
CA THR A 163 -0.05 -5.50 -12.82
C THR A 163 0.77 -6.79 -12.79
N LEU A 164 2.04 -6.72 -12.44
CA LEU A 164 2.91 -7.90 -12.25
C LEU A 164 2.44 -8.81 -11.09
N ALA A 165 1.61 -8.29 -10.19
CA ALA A 165 1.02 -9.04 -9.08
C ALA A 165 -0.45 -9.41 -9.31
N ASP A 166 -0.89 -9.54 -10.56
CA ASP A 166 -2.20 -10.04 -10.96
C ASP A 166 -3.40 -9.30 -10.32
N PRO A 167 -3.82 -8.15 -10.90
CA PRO A 167 -4.99 -7.40 -10.40
C PRO A 167 -6.30 -8.18 -10.49
N ASP A 168 -6.47 -9.01 -11.50
CA ASP A 168 -7.71 -9.76 -11.69
C ASP A 168 -7.88 -10.78 -10.57
N ARG A 169 -6.80 -11.43 -10.14
CA ARG A 169 -6.80 -12.28 -8.95
C ARG A 169 -7.14 -11.49 -7.69
N THR A 170 -6.61 -10.26 -7.51
CA THR A 170 -6.95 -9.41 -6.35
C THR A 170 -8.44 -9.08 -6.35
N VAL A 171 -8.99 -8.66 -7.50
CA VAL A 171 -10.43 -8.38 -7.65
C VAL A 171 -11.27 -9.63 -7.41
N GLY A 172 -10.86 -10.78 -7.93
CA GLY A 172 -11.53 -12.07 -7.74
C GLY A 172 -11.62 -12.44 -6.26
N LEU A 173 -10.48 -12.47 -5.56
CA LEU A 173 -10.41 -12.79 -4.13
C LEU A 173 -11.31 -11.87 -3.28
N LEU A 174 -11.35 -10.58 -3.58
CA LEU A 174 -12.19 -9.62 -2.87
C LEU A 174 -13.68 -9.86 -3.13
N ARG A 175 -14.05 -10.21 -4.37
CA ARG A 175 -15.44 -10.54 -4.75
C ARG A 175 -15.91 -11.85 -4.12
N ASP A 176 -15.05 -12.85 -4.06
CA ASP A 176 -15.31 -14.12 -3.36
C ASP A 176 -15.60 -13.90 -1.87
N GLN A 177 -15.01 -12.85 -1.29
CA GLN A 177 -15.28 -12.38 0.08
C GLN A 177 -16.51 -11.44 0.17
N ARG A 178 -17.37 -11.39 -0.86
CA ARG A 178 -18.60 -10.56 -0.94
C ARG A 178 -18.34 -9.05 -0.83
N LEU A 179 -17.16 -8.58 -1.28
CA LEU A 179 -16.88 -7.17 -1.47
C LEU A 179 -17.13 -6.78 -2.94
N LYS A 180 -17.67 -5.58 -3.17
CA LYS A 180 -17.77 -5.02 -4.51
C LYS A 180 -16.39 -4.46 -4.88
N ALA A 181 -15.65 -5.16 -5.74
CA ALA A 181 -14.29 -4.78 -6.07
C ALA A 181 -14.10 -4.47 -7.56
N ALA A 182 -13.31 -3.41 -7.85
CA ALA A 182 -12.92 -3.02 -9.20
C ALA A 182 -11.63 -2.21 -9.19
N VAL A 183 -10.93 -2.20 -10.35
CA VAL A 183 -9.83 -1.26 -10.60
C VAL A 183 -10.43 0.14 -10.85
N VAL A 184 -9.99 1.13 -10.06
CA VAL A 184 -10.50 2.51 -10.13
C VAL A 184 -9.49 3.54 -10.63
N ALA A 185 -8.19 3.18 -10.65
CA ALA A 185 -7.15 4.03 -11.22
C ALA A 185 -6.03 3.17 -11.81
N ARG A 186 -5.37 3.71 -12.84
CA ARG A 186 -4.19 3.12 -13.48
C ARG A 186 -3.14 4.20 -13.75
N SER A 187 -1.86 3.81 -13.75
CA SER A 187 -0.76 4.68 -14.13
C SER A 187 0.40 3.84 -14.65
N GLN A 188 0.82 4.07 -15.88
CA GLN A 188 2.00 3.43 -16.41
C GLN A 188 3.27 4.21 -16.01
N ILE A 189 4.26 3.48 -15.50
CA ILE A 189 5.55 4.04 -15.08
C ILE A 189 6.72 3.22 -15.65
N PRO A 190 7.90 3.81 -15.86
CA PRO A 190 9.09 3.03 -16.18
C PRO A 190 9.48 2.17 -14.97
N PHE A 191 10.10 1.02 -15.23
CA PHE A 191 10.62 0.18 -14.15
C PHE A 191 11.54 0.95 -13.20
N GLY A 192 11.29 0.80 -11.92
CA GLY A 192 12.19 1.26 -10.87
C GLY A 192 13.48 0.42 -10.80
N PRO A 193 14.46 0.82 -9.97
CA PRO A 193 15.75 0.12 -9.87
C PRO A 193 15.62 -1.37 -9.57
N VAL A 194 14.67 -1.76 -8.71
CA VAL A 194 14.45 -3.17 -8.32
C VAL A 194 13.98 -4.00 -9.50
N LEU A 195 12.95 -3.54 -10.24
CA LEU A 195 12.42 -4.26 -11.40
C LEU A 195 13.46 -4.29 -12.54
N ARG A 196 14.19 -3.19 -12.79
CA ARG A 196 15.29 -3.19 -13.77
C ARG A 196 16.34 -4.23 -13.44
N GLY A 197 16.75 -4.32 -12.17
CA GLY A 197 17.72 -5.33 -11.73
C GLY A 197 17.23 -6.77 -11.82
N ARG A 198 15.90 -6.98 -11.93
CA ARG A 198 15.26 -8.29 -12.03
C ARG A 198 14.70 -8.59 -13.42
N ALA A 199 14.82 -7.69 -14.39
CA ALA A 199 14.13 -7.79 -15.68
C ALA A 199 14.42 -9.12 -16.40
N ALA A 200 15.67 -9.56 -16.44
CA ALA A 200 16.04 -10.84 -17.04
C ALA A 200 15.35 -12.05 -16.37
N TRP A 201 15.31 -12.07 -15.03
CA TRP A 201 14.62 -13.12 -14.29
C TRP A 201 13.10 -13.06 -14.50
N LEU A 202 12.51 -11.87 -14.45
CA LEU A 202 11.07 -11.68 -14.66
C LEU A 202 10.64 -12.14 -16.06
N ALA A 203 11.44 -11.88 -17.08
CA ALA A 203 11.19 -12.36 -18.43
C ALA A 203 11.33 -13.89 -18.51
N ALA A 204 12.38 -14.47 -17.94
CA ALA A 204 12.57 -15.93 -17.92
C ALA A 204 11.46 -16.66 -17.12
N ALA A 205 10.90 -16.01 -16.09
CA ALA A 205 9.79 -16.54 -15.30
C ALA A 205 8.40 -16.24 -15.92
N GLY A 206 8.34 -15.56 -17.07
CA GLY A 206 7.08 -15.26 -17.78
C GLY A 206 6.25 -14.14 -17.15
N HIS A 207 6.82 -13.34 -16.25
CA HIS A 207 6.12 -12.21 -15.65
C HIS A 207 6.04 -10.99 -16.57
N ILE A 208 7.00 -10.84 -17.49
CA ILE A 208 7.09 -9.71 -18.43
C ILE A 208 7.56 -10.19 -19.81
N ALA A 209 7.31 -9.39 -20.85
CA ALA A 209 7.96 -9.58 -22.15
C ALA A 209 9.47 -9.22 -22.05
N SER A 210 10.30 -9.78 -22.93
CA SER A 210 11.75 -9.63 -22.88
C SER A 210 12.26 -8.20 -23.07
N ASP A 211 11.49 -7.37 -23.77
CA ASP A 211 11.74 -5.95 -24.06
C ASP A 211 10.97 -5.00 -23.14
N GLN A 212 10.15 -5.53 -22.24
CA GLN A 212 9.34 -4.71 -21.35
C GLN A 212 10.20 -3.95 -20.34
N ASN A 213 10.02 -2.64 -20.27
CA ASN A 213 10.73 -1.74 -19.36
C ASN A 213 9.82 -0.80 -18.56
N ARG A 214 8.49 -1.06 -18.63
CA ARG A 214 7.44 -0.31 -17.93
C ARG A 214 6.51 -1.25 -17.21
N GLU A 215 5.90 -0.76 -16.14
CA GLU A 215 4.83 -1.45 -15.41
C GLU A 215 3.61 -0.56 -15.32
N ASP A 216 2.45 -1.18 -15.20
CA ASP A 216 1.21 -0.49 -14.89
C ASP A 216 0.90 -0.68 -13.40
N LEU A 217 0.80 0.43 -12.68
CA LEU A 217 0.25 0.48 -11.34
C LEU A 217 -1.26 0.57 -11.41
N VAL A 218 -1.94 -0.15 -10.53
CA VAL A 218 -3.39 -0.11 -10.40
C VAL A 218 -3.80 0.20 -8.96
N VAL A 219 -4.90 0.92 -8.79
CA VAL A 219 -5.60 1.00 -7.51
C VAL A 219 -6.89 0.22 -7.61
N ILE A 220 -7.06 -0.74 -6.71
CA ILE A 220 -8.27 -1.53 -6.56
C ILE A 220 -9.06 -0.97 -5.40
N ARG A 221 -10.34 -0.66 -5.64
CA ARG A 221 -11.31 -0.28 -4.64
C ARG A 221 -12.17 -1.50 -4.32
N ALA A 222 -12.39 -1.74 -3.03
CA ALA A 222 -13.29 -2.75 -2.52
C ALA A 222 -14.25 -2.14 -1.51
N ASP A 223 -15.54 -2.20 -1.78
CA ASP A 223 -16.59 -1.67 -0.92
C ASP A 223 -17.31 -2.83 -0.22
N ARG A 224 -17.52 -2.69 1.09
CA ARG A 224 -18.42 -3.58 1.81
C ARG A 224 -19.85 -3.15 1.53
N THR A 225 -20.61 -3.99 0.82
CA THR A 225 -22.04 -3.74 0.60
C THR A 225 -22.85 -4.16 1.82
N ARG A 226 -23.90 -3.41 2.14
CA ARG A 226 -24.92 -3.89 3.10
C ARG A 226 -25.48 -5.21 2.60
N ALA A 227 -25.51 -6.21 3.45
CA ALA A 227 -26.30 -7.40 3.25
C ALA A 227 -27.78 -7.04 3.28
#